data_b3504091e19b3f0e8185b53425577508
#
_entry.id   b3504091e19b3f0e8185b53425577508
#
_cell.length_a   1.000
_cell.length_b   1.000
_cell.length_c   1.000
_cell.angle_alpha   90.00
_cell.angle_beta   90.00
_cell.angle_gamma   90.00
#
_symmetry.space_group_name_H-M   'P 1'
#
loop_
_entity.id
_entity.type
_entity.pdbx_description
1 polymer ?
#
loop_
_entity_poly.entity_id
_entity_poly.type
_entity_poly.pdbx_seq_one_letter_code
_entity_poly.pdbx_strand_id
1 'polypeptide(L)'
;MQQAMYSGNAPADMDKFVEEAREEAKQEAKRNLKVFFMLQEVAQVEKIAVTEMELYNEVARQARQQKKNLKSYIRELQREGRVHGIRMSLLTAKVLDFLTKEAKVTVDEQ
;
A
#
# COMPACT_ATOMS: atom_id res chain seq x y z
N MET A 1 3.10 -3.82 37.08
CA MET A 1 3.53 -3.89 36.64
C MET A 1 4.35 -4.00 36.35
N GLN A 2 4.35 -4.29 36.27
CA GLN A 2 5.11 -4.36 35.69
C GLN A 2 6.23 -3.95 35.78
N GLN A 3 6.65 -3.48 36.30
CA GLN A 3 7.74 -2.91 36.20
C GLN A 3 8.87 -3.59 36.68
N ALA A 4 8.79 -4.34 37.51
CA ALA A 4 9.87 -5.08 37.92
C ALA A 4 10.50 -5.84 36.86
N MET A 5 9.72 -6.26 35.98
CA MET A 5 10.27 -7.00 34.97
C MET A 5 11.13 -6.19 34.13
N TYR A 6 11.13 -4.92 34.36
CA TYR A 6 11.95 -4.13 33.62
C TYR A 6 13.27 -3.96 34.27
N SER A 7 13.53 -4.58 35.36
CA SER A 7 14.74 -4.32 36.03
C SER A 7 15.92 -4.72 35.17
N GLY A 8 17.06 -4.67 35.65
CA GLY A 8 18.33 -4.83 35.04
C GLY A 8 18.43 -5.36 33.64
N ASN A 9 17.67 -6.37 33.30
CA ASN A 9 17.74 -6.97 31.98
C ASN A 9 16.94 -6.25 30.92
N ALA A 10 15.96 -5.48 31.35
CA ALA A 10 15.07 -4.84 30.42
C ALA A 10 15.76 -4.01 29.33
N PRO A 11 16.75 -3.16 29.66
CA PRO A 11 17.40 -2.35 28.63
C PRO A 11 18.07 -3.19 27.54
N ALA A 12 18.77 -4.26 27.92
CA ALA A 12 19.44 -5.10 26.94
C ALA A 12 18.43 -5.86 26.09
N ASP A 13 17.37 -6.37 26.74
CA ASP A 13 16.31 -7.07 26.01
C ASP A 13 15.59 -6.14 25.08
N MET A 14 15.39 -4.90 25.51
CA MET A 14 14.73 -3.90 24.69
C MET A 14 15.54 -3.57 23.45
N ASP A 15 16.86 -3.38 23.62
CA ASP A 15 17.74 -3.09 22.51
C ASP A 15 17.72 -4.21 21.49
N LYS A 16 17.75 -5.45 21.97
CA LYS A 16 17.71 -6.60 21.09
C LYS A 16 16.37 -6.68 20.35
N PHE A 17 15.29 -6.45 21.06
CA PHE A 17 13.97 -6.44 20.48
C PHE A 17 13.84 -5.38 19.38
N VAL A 18 14.31 -4.18 19.67
CA VAL A 18 14.26 -3.07 18.70
C VAL A 18 15.09 -3.41 17.46
N GLU A 19 16.27 -4.00 17.68
CA GLU A 19 17.13 -4.37 16.57
C GLU A 19 16.48 -5.42 15.68
N GLU A 20 15.89 -6.44 16.28
CA GLU A 20 15.19 -7.48 15.54
C GLU A 20 13.99 -6.92 14.77
N ALA A 21 13.23 -6.04 15.42
CA ALA A 21 12.08 -5.43 14.79
C ALA A 21 12.51 -4.55 13.61
N ARG A 22 13.62 -3.84 13.77
CA ARG A 22 14.15 -2.99 12.71
C ARG A 22 14.59 -3.83 11.51
N GLU A 23 15.26 -4.96 11.78
CA GLU A 23 15.71 -5.84 10.73
C GLU A 23 14.53 -6.46 9.98
N GLU A 24 13.50 -6.88 10.72
CA GLU A 24 12.29 -7.41 10.10
C GLU A 24 11.61 -6.36 9.22
N ALA A 25 11.54 -5.13 9.72
CA ALA A 25 10.94 -4.04 8.94
C ALA A 25 11.70 -3.80 7.66
N LYS A 26 13.04 -3.87 7.70
CA LYS A 26 13.86 -3.72 6.51
C LYS A 26 13.57 -4.81 5.49
N GLN A 27 13.49 -6.06 5.96
CA GLN A 27 13.24 -7.18 5.07
C GLN A 27 11.86 -7.08 4.44
N GLU A 28 10.88 -6.70 5.22
CA GLU A 28 9.53 -6.52 4.72
C GLU A 28 9.46 -5.39 3.70
N ALA A 29 10.15 -4.28 3.98
CA ALA A 29 10.19 -3.16 3.05
C ALA A 29 10.84 -3.56 1.73
N LYS A 30 11.90 -4.36 1.78
CA LYS A 30 12.54 -4.85 0.56
C LYS A 30 11.61 -5.74 -0.25
N ARG A 31 10.89 -6.63 0.42
CA ARG A 31 9.93 -7.49 -0.26
C ARG A 31 8.80 -6.67 -0.89
N ASN A 32 8.29 -5.68 -0.17
CA ASN A 32 7.22 -4.85 -0.66
C ASN A 32 7.68 -4.03 -1.88
N LEU A 33 8.91 -3.55 -1.87
CA LEU A 33 9.47 -2.82 -3.00
C LEU A 33 9.59 -3.72 -4.23
N LYS A 34 10.06 -4.95 -4.04
CA LYS A 34 10.16 -5.89 -5.14
C LYS A 34 8.80 -6.16 -5.76
N VAL A 35 7.81 -6.41 -4.93
CA VAL A 35 6.46 -6.66 -5.40
C VAL A 35 5.92 -5.44 -6.13
N PHE A 36 6.15 -4.25 -5.58
CA PHE A 36 5.70 -3.02 -6.19
C PHE A 36 6.29 -2.82 -7.59
N PHE A 37 7.61 -3.05 -7.73
CA PHE A 37 8.25 -2.93 -9.05
C PHE A 37 7.75 -3.97 -10.02
N MET A 38 7.53 -5.20 -9.55
CA MET A 38 6.97 -6.24 -10.40
C MET A 38 5.59 -5.88 -10.90
N LEU A 39 4.76 -5.34 -10.02
CA LEU A 39 3.40 -4.93 -10.40
C LEU A 39 3.44 -3.79 -11.40
N GLN A 40 4.36 -2.85 -11.24
CA GLN A 40 4.50 -1.76 -12.20
C GLN A 40 4.94 -2.28 -13.56
N GLU A 41 5.84 -3.24 -13.57
CA GLU A 41 6.30 -3.83 -14.81
C GLU A 41 5.17 -4.55 -15.53
N VAL A 42 4.36 -5.30 -14.78
CA VAL A 42 3.18 -5.95 -15.37
C VAL A 42 2.23 -4.91 -15.95
N ALA A 43 2.04 -3.80 -15.23
CA ALA A 43 1.17 -2.74 -15.72
C ALA A 43 1.66 -2.18 -17.04
N GLN A 44 2.97 -2.00 -17.18
CA GLN A 44 3.54 -1.50 -18.42
C GLN A 44 3.39 -2.49 -19.57
N VAL A 45 3.71 -3.75 -19.31
CA VAL A 45 3.64 -4.78 -20.33
C VAL A 45 2.21 -5.00 -20.80
N GLU A 46 1.28 -5.03 -19.85
CA GLU A 46 -0.12 -5.30 -20.17
C GLU A 46 -0.91 -4.02 -20.45
N LYS A 47 -0.24 -2.88 -20.45
CA LYS A 47 -0.85 -1.58 -20.73
C LYS A 47 -2.01 -1.27 -19.80
N ILE A 48 -1.84 -1.59 -18.53
CA ILE A 48 -2.83 -1.28 -17.49
C ILE A 48 -2.52 0.12 -16.97
N ALA A 49 -3.52 0.98 -16.97
CA ALA A 49 -3.35 2.35 -16.49
C ALA A 49 -4.59 2.81 -15.75
N VAL A 50 -4.40 3.78 -14.86
CA VAL A 50 -5.50 4.41 -14.14
C VAL A 50 -5.93 5.64 -14.92
N THR A 51 -7.21 5.70 -15.31
CA THR A 51 -7.72 6.86 -16.02
C THR A 51 -8.04 7.98 -15.03
N GLU A 52 -8.14 9.20 -15.56
CA GLU A 52 -8.51 10.34 -14.71
C GLU A 52 -9.89 10.15 -14.10
N MET A 53 -10.81 9.52 -14.84
CA MET A 53 -12.14 9.24 -14.34
C MET A 53 -12.10 8.29 -13.16
N GLU A 54 -11.28 7.25 -13.27
CA GLU A 54 -11.13 6.29 -12.17
C GLU A 54 -10.56 6.96 -10.92
N LEU A 55 -9.56 7.81 -11.12
CA LEU A 55 -8.97 8.55 -10.02
C LEU A 55 -10.00 9.47 -9.37
N TYR A 56 -10.74 10.21 -10.18
CA TYR A 56 -11.78 11.10 -9.68
C TYR A 56 -12.83 10.34 -8.88
N ASN A 57 -13.28 9.21 -9.42
CA ASN A 57 -14.30 8.41 -8.73
C ASN A 57 -13.81 7.90 -7.38
N GLU A 58 -12.56 7.49 -7.31
CA GLU A 58 -12.00 7.03 -6.05
C GLU A 58 -11.90 8.16 -5.03
N VAL A 59 -11.44 9.33 -5.46
CA VAL A 59 -11.34 10.49 -4.58
C VAL A 59 -12.74 10.89 -4.09
N ALA A 60 -13.72 10.86 -4.99
CA ALA A 60 -15.10 11.19 -4.61
C ALA A 60 -15.64 10.19 -3.58
N ARG A 61 -15.32 8.92 -3.76
CA ARG A 61 -15.75 7.88 -2.82
C ARG A 61 -15.15 8.13 -1.44
N GLN A 62 -13.85 8.45 -1.39
CA GLN A 62 -13.18 8.72 -0.12
C GLN A 62 -13.74 9.96 0.55
N ALA A 63 -14.03 11.00 -0.23
CA ALA A 63 -14.61 12.22 0.33
C ALA A 63 -15.97 11.93 0.97
N ARG A 64 -16.78 11.11 0.31
CA ARG A 64 -18.09 10.73 0.86
C ARG A 64 -17.93 9.95 2.16
N GLN A 65 -16.98 9.01 2.19
CA GLN A 65 -16.75 8.23 3.40
C GLN A 65 -16.33 9.10 4.57
N GLN A 66 -15.55 10.13 4.30
CA GLN A 66 -15.08 11.04 5.34
C GLN A 66 -16.02 12.19 5.58
N LYS A 67 -17.13 12.23 4.85
CA LYS A 67 -18.13 13.31 4.95
C LYS A 67 -17.51 14.66 4.69
N LYS A 68 -16.62 14.73 3.71
CA LYS A 68 -15.95 15.96 3.34
C LYS A 68 -16.46 16.46 2.00
N ASN A 69 -16.36 17.78 1.79
CA ASN A 69 -16.68 18.38 0.52
C ASN A 69 -15.64 17.95 -0.50
N LEU A 70 -16.08 17.52 -1.68
CA LEU A 70 -15.18 16.98 -2.68
C LEU A 70 -14.08 17.96 -3.10
N LYS A 71 -14.46 19.22 -3.37
CA LYS A 71 -13.47 20.22 -3.77
C LYS A 71 -12.43 20.47 -2.69
N SER A 72 -12.88 20.56 -1.46
CA SER A 72 -11.96 20.75 -0.33
C SER A 72 -11.05 19.57 -0.14
N TYR A 73 -11.58 18.36 -0.32
CA TYR A 73 -10.80 17.15 -0.16
C TYR A 73 -9.73 17.06 -1.25
N ILE A 74 -10.08 17.39 -2.49
CA ILE A 74 -9.12 17.39 -3.59
C ILE A 74 -7.99 18.37 -3.31
N ARG A 75 -8.30 19.57 -2.84
CA ARG A 75 -7.28 20.54 -2.50
C ARG A 75 -6.37 20.05 -1.40
N GLU A 76 -6.95 19.40 -0.40
CA GLU A 76 -6.18 18.84 0.70
C GLU A 76 -5.22 17.78 0.20
N LEU A 77 -5.70 16.88 -0.67
CA LEU A 77 -4.85 15.83 -1.23
C LEU A 77 -3.71 16.42 -2.05
N GLN A 78 -4.01 17.43 -2.86
CA GLN A 78 -2.99 18.07 -3.68
C GLN A 78 -1.94 18.77 -2.81
N ARG A 79 -2.40 19.47 -1.78
CA ARG A 79 -1.50 20.16 -0.89
C ARG A 79 -0.59 19.20 -0.15
N GLU A 80 -1.11 18.03 0.23
CA GLU A 80 -0.33 17.02 0.95
C GLU A 80 0.44 16.07 0.04
N GLY A 81 0.29 16.21 -1.27
CA GLY A 81 0.99 15.35 -2.21
C GLY A 81 0.50 13.91 -2.21
N ARG A 82 -0.75 13.69 -1.85
CA ARG A 82 -1.30 12.33 -1.72
C ARG A 82 -1.96 11.79 -2.99
N VAL A 83 -2.11 12.62 -4.01
CA VAL A 83 -2.79 12.19 -5.24
C VAL A 83 -2.06 11.04 -5.91
N HIS A 84 -0.73 11.14 -5.99
CA HIS A 84 0.07 10.08 -6.61
C HIS A 84 -0.10 8.75 -5.87
N GLY A 85 -0.15 8.79 -4.54
CA GLY A 85 -0.34 7.58 -3.75
C GLY A 85 -1.66 6.90 -4.04
N ILE A 86 -2.72 7.70 -4.20
CA ILE A 86 -4.04 7.16 -4.55
C ILE A 86 -3.99 6.52 -5.93
N ARG A 87 -3.34 7.19 -6.89
CA ARG A 87 -3.19 6.66 -8.24
C ARG A 87 -2.44 5.33 -8.23
N MET A 88 -1.37 5.24 -7.46
CA MET A 88 -0.59 4.00 -7.37
C MET A 88 -1.38 2.88 -6.70
N SER A 89 -2.18 3.21 -5.69
CA SER A 89 -3.04 2.22 -5.06
C SER A 89 -4.06 1.65 -6.03
N LEU A 90 -4.65 2.51 -6.85
CA LEU A 90 -5.60 2.06 -7.86
C LEU A 90 -4.91 1.19 -8.92
N LEU A 91 -3.72 1.60 -9.33
CA LEU A 91 -2.96 0.83 -10.32
C LEU A 91 -2.63 -0.55 -9.77
N THR A 92 -2.17 -0.63 -8.54
CA THR A 92 -1.87 -1.89 -7.89
C THR A 92 -3.10 -2.79 -7.85
N ALA A 93 -4.25 -2.22 -7.47
CA ALA A 93 -5.49 -2.99 -7.41
C ALA A 93 -5.86 -3.52 -8.79
N LYS A 94 -5.69 -2.72 -9.83
CA LYS A 94 -6.01 -3.15 -11.20
C LYS A 94 -5.09 -4.29 -11.66
N VAL A 95 -3.81 -4.20 -11.35
CA VAL A 95 -2.85 -5.24 -11.72
C VAL A 95 -3.16 -6.53 -10.97
N LEU A 96 -3.45 -6.43 -9.68
CA LEU A 96 -3.79 -7.62 -8.90
C LEU A 96 -5.07 -8.27 -9.42
N ASP A 97 -6.05 -7.47 -9.79
CA ASP A 97 -7.29 -7.98 -10.37
C ASP A 97 -7.02 -8.69 -11.69
N PHE A 98 -6.16 -8.11 -12.53
CA PHE A 98 -5.77 -8.72 -13.78
C PHE A 98 -5.08 -10.08 -13.54
N LEU A 99 -4.13 -10.12 -12.62
CA LEU A 99 -3.41 -11.35 -12.33
C LEU A 99 -4.34 -12.43 -11.76
N THR A 100 -5.30 -12.02 -10.92
CA THR A 100 -6.26 -12.95 -10.36
C THR A 100 -7.12 -13.58 -11.45
N LYS A 101 -7.56 -12.76 -12.41
CA LYS A 101 -8.38 -13.26 -13.51
C LYS A 101 -7.59 -14.19 -14.41
N GLU A 102 -6.33 -13.86 -14.68
CA GLU A 102 -5.46 -14.71 -15.49
C GLU A 102 -5.24 -16.07 -14.82
N ALA A 103 -4.98 -16.05 -13.51
CA ALA A 103 -4.77 -17.30 -12.77
C ALA A 103 -6.03 -18.15 -12.78
N LYS A 104 -7.19 -17.52 -12.65
CA LYS A 104 -8.46 -18.24 -12.66
C LYS A 104 -8.73 -18.90 -14.01
N VAL A 105 -8.44 -18.18 -15.08
CA VAL A 105 -8.61 -18.74 -16.44
C VAL A 105 -7.67 -19.93 -16.63
N THR A 106 -6.43 -19.82 -16.19
CA THR A 106 -5.47 -20.90 -16.32
C THR A 106 -5.92 -22.14 -15.55
N VAL A 107 -6.46 -21.95 -14.35
CA VAL A 107 -6.98 -23.07 -13.55
C VAL A 107 -8.17 -23.71 -14.25
N ASP A 108 -9.06 -22.89 -14.79
CA ASP A 108 -10.25 -23.42 -15.47
C ASP A 108 -9.91 -24.24 -16.72
N GLU A 109 -8.79 -23.91 -17.37
CA GLU A 109 -8.36 -24.64 -18.55
C GLU A 109 -7.75 -26.00 -18.22
N GLN A 110 -7.39 -26.22 -17.00
CA GLN A 110 -6.83 -27.49 -16.57
C GLN A 110 -7.94 -28.45 -16.11
#